data_9e620342a6140554e354d479ef6fa865
#
_entry.id   9e620342a6140554e354d479ef6fa865
#
_cell.length_a   1.000
_cell.length_b   1.000
_cell.length_c   1.000
_cell.angle_alpha   90.00
_cell.angle_beta   90.00
_cell.angle_gamma   90.00
#
_symmetry.space_group_name_H-M   'P 1'
#
loop_
_entity.id
_entity.type
_entity.pdbx_description
1 polymer ?
#
loop_
_entity_poly.entity_id
_entity_poly.type
_entity_poly.pdbx_seq_one_letter_code
_entity_poly.pdbx_strand_id
1 'polypeptide(L)'
;YSIESAEAPWSQEGTGYPMGLQEGYYPSTPSDTLTPFRNECVDVLNDSFGILCDNHHHEVATAGQCEIDIKYDYMTNAADGAQSYKYVVRNVAAEFGKVATMMPKPISMDSGSGMHTNVSLWKKDVNTFYDKDEELELSQTGRYFCGGVMEHAKGLTAITNPTTNSYHRLVPGYEAPVYIAWSSSNRSATIRIPGHFKGEKYAFMKRMEYRVPDPASNPYLVFSAVLAAGLDGIKKKIEPGDPVKEDIYKMTKSERIKRGIDTLPANLGRALD
;
A
#
# COMPACT_ATOMS: atom_id res chain seq x y z
N TYR A 1 -15.68 1.73 3.14
CA TYR A 1 -16.52 2.45 2.18
C TYR A 1 -17.88 2.78 2.80
N SER A 2 -18.33 4.03 2.67
CA SER A 2 -19.67 4.49 3.02
C SER A 2 -20.41 4.87 1.74
N ILE A 3 -21.63 4.34 1.56
CA ILE A 3 -22.44 4.63 0.37
C ILE A 3 -22.96 6.07 0.40
N GLU A 4 -23.11 6.66 1.57
CA GLU A 4 -23.67 8.02 1.75
C GLU A 4 -22.81 9.13 1.10
N SER A 5 -21.51 8.92 0.95
CA SER A 5 -20.62 9.89 0.29
C SER A 5 -20.61 9.80 -1.25
N ALA A 6 -21.27 8.81 -1.83
CA ALA A 6 -21.35 8.61 -3.28
C ALA A 6 -22.61 9.26 -3.91
N GLU A 7 -23.41 9.96 -3.14
CA GLU A 7 -24.62 10.62 -3.64
C GLU A 7 -24.29 11.84 -4.51
N ALA A 8 -25.10 12.03 -5.56
CA ALA A 8 -24.91 13.16 -6.45
C ALA A 8 -25.07 14.51 -5.71
N PRO A 9 -24.27 15.54 -6.04
CA PRO A 9 -24.29 16.84 -5.37
C PRO A 9 -25.68 17.53 -5.29
N TRP A 10 -26.60 17.13 -6.15
CA TRP A 10 -27.97 17.65 -6.22
C TRP A 10 -29.00 16.74 -5.54
N SER A 11 -28.59 15.68 -4.88
CA SER A 11 -29.49 14.88 -4.05
C SER A 11 -29.97 15.70 -2.85
N GLN A 12 -31.29 15.81 -2.64
CA GLN A 12 -31.87 16.54 -1.52
C GLN A 12 -31.68 15.80 -0.17
N GLU A 13 -31.28 14.55 -0.20
CA GLU A 13 -31.08 13.69 0.97
C GLU A 13 -29.62 13.63 1.46
N GLY A 14 -28.70 14.28 0.75
CA GLY A 14 -27.27 14.30 1.10
C GLY A 14 -26.92 15.20 2.28
N THR A 15 -25.72 15.04 2.83
CA THR A 15 -25.21 15.81 3.98
C THR A 15 -24.92 17.28 3.68
N GLY A 16 -25.12 17.77 2.46
CA GLY A 16 -24.79 19.11 2.00
C GLY A 16 -23.30 19.33 1.66
N TYR A 17 -22.45 18.35 1.87
CA TYR A 17 -21.02 18.39 1.56
C TYR A 17 -20.60 17.15 0.76
N PRO A 18 -21.13 16.98 -0.46
CA PRO A 18 -20.84 15.81 -1.27
C PRO A 18 -19.38 15.81 -1.74
N MET A 19 -18.78 14.64 -1.77
CA MET A 19 -17.46 14.42 -2.33
C MET A 19 -17.60 14.03 -3.80
N GLY A 20 -16.84 14.68 -4.68
CA GLY A 20 -16.80 14.34 -6.10
C GLY A 20 -16.17 12.98 -6.37
N LEU A 21 -16.41 12.42 -7.56
CA LEU A 21 -15.86 11.14 -7.98
C LEU A 21 -14.32 11.19 -7.96
N GLN A 22 -13.69 10.32 -7.18
CA GLN A 22 -12.22 10.25 -6.99
C GLN A 22 -11.59 11.55 -6.41
N GLU A 23 -12.37 12.36 -5.69
CA GLU A 23 -11.91 13.59 -5.04
C GLU A 23 -11.73 13.43 -3.52
N GLY A 24 -11.69 12.20 -3.02
CA GLY A 24 -11.65 11.90 -1.60
C GLY A 24 -10.29 12.09 -0.92
N TYR A 25 -9.22 12.43 -1.64
CA TYR A 25 -7.88 12.45 -1.07
C TYR A 25 -7.62 13.69 -0.19
N TYR A 26 -7.49 13.49 1.11
CA TYR A 26 -7.24 14.53 2.12
C TYR A 26 -8.24 15.71 2.13
N PRO A 27 -9.57 15.48 2.04
CA PRO A 27 -10.51 16.56 2.24
C PRO A 27 -10.47 17.02 3.71
N SER A 28 -10.85 18.27 3.93
CA SER A 28 -11.04 18.79 5.28
C SER A 28 -12.50 18.65 5.73
N THR A 29 -12.74 18.71 7.04
CA THR A 29 -14.10 18.88 7.56
C THR A 29 -14.67 20.22 7.08
N PRO A 30 -15.98 20.32 6.75
CA PRO A 30 -17.05 19.33 6.96
C PRO A 30 -17.20 18.29 5.84
N SER A 31 -16.47 18.40 4.72
CA SER A 31 -16.56 17.43 3.62
C SER A 31 -16.09 16.02 4.02
N ASP A 32 -15.08 15.93 4.89
CA ASP A 32 -14.67 14.69 5.52
C ASP A 32 -15.55 14.35 6.72
N THR A 33 -16.61 13.62 6.49
CA THR A 33 -17.56 13.19 7.53
C THR A 33 -17.08 11.99 8.34
N LEU A 34 -15.96 11.34 7.93
CA LEU A 34 -15.44 10.14 8.57
C LEU A 34 -14.27 10.40 9.53
N THR A 35 -13.87 11.66 9.75
CA THR A 35 -12.86 12.01 10.75
C THR A 35 -13.18 11.46 12.15
N PRO A 36 -14.41 11.59 12.71
CA PRO A 36 -14.73 11.03 14.01
C PRO A 36 -14.58 9.52 14.09
N PHE A 37 -14.99 8.80 13.04
CA PHE A 37 -14.81 7.35 12.94
C PHE A 37 -13.34 6.94 12.96
N ARG A 38 -12.49 7.62 12.20
CA ARG A 38 -11.06 7.31 12.17
C ARG A 38 -10.37 7.67 13.47
N ASN A 39 -10.74 8.78 14.12
CA ASN A 39 -10.24 9.12 15.45
C ASN A 39 -10.53 8.02 16.45
N GLU A 40 -11.78 7.53 16.51
CA GLU A 40 -12.15 6.43 17.41
C GLU A 40 -11.35 5.15 17.10
N CYS A 41 -11.16 4.80 15.82
CA CYS A 41 -10.30 3.68 15.46
C CYS A 41 -8.87 3.85 15.97
N VAL A 42 -8.29 5.04 15.82
CA VAL A 42 -6.94 5.36 16.28
C VAL A 42 -6.84 5.30 17.81
N ASP A 43 -7.80 5.87 18.53
CA ASP A 43 -7.83 5.86 19.99
C ASP A 43 -7.92 4.43 20.52
N VAL A 44 -8.80 3.59 19.97
CA VAL A 44 -8.90 2.17 20.36
C VAL A 44 -7.62 1.40 20.02
N LEU A 45 -7.02 1.62 18.84
CA LEU A 45 -5.76 0.98 18.47
C LEU A 45 -4.62 1.37 19.41
N ASN A 46 -4.48 2.66 19.71
CA ASN A 46 -3.41 3.17 20.57
C ASN A 46 -3.62 2.71 22.04
N ASP A 47 -4.80 2.96 22.60
CA ASP A 47 -5.03 2.85 24.04
C ASP A 47 -5.33 1.42 24.48
N SER A 48 -6.08 0.65 23.66
CA SER A 48 -6.52 -0.70 24.02
C SER A 48 -5.60 -1.79 23.47
N PHE A 49 -4.99 -1.57 22.32
CA PHE A 49 -4.14 -2.57 21.66
C PHE A 49 -2.64 -2.22 21.67
N GLY A 50 -2.27 -1.00 22.08
CA GLY A 50 -0.88 -0.54 22.07
C GLY A 50 -0.28 -0.38 20.66
N ILE A 51 -1.14 -0.28 19.64
CA ILE A 51 -0.74 -0.15 18.24
C ILE A 51 -0.72 1.33 17.89
N LEU A 52 0.46 1.92 17.82
CA LEU A 52 0.61 3.34 17.52
C LEU A 52 0.27 3.62 16.05
N CYS A 53 -0.53 4.68 15.84
CA CYS A 53 -0.88 5.18 14.52
C CYS A 53 -0.17 6.52 14.27
N ASP A 54 0.45 6.67 13.09
CA ASP A 54 1.22 7.87 12.74
C ASP A 54 0.34 8.92 12.03
N ASN A 55 -0.64 8.48 11.25
CA ASN A 55 -1.50 9.36 10.45
C ASN A 55 -2.80 8.65 10.09
N HIS A 56 -3.84 9.42 9.77
CA HIS A 56 -5.05 8.91 9.15
C HIS A 56 -5.72 9.98 8.27
N HIS A 57 -6.36 9.56 7.20
CA HIS A 57 -7.06 10.45 6.29
C HIS A 57 -8.13 9.72 5.48
N HIS A 58 -8.98 10.48 4.80
CA HIS A 58 -9.85 9.96 3.76
C HIS A 58 -9.02 9.70 2.49
N GLU A 59 -9.23 8.56 1.87
CA GLU A 59 -8.52 8.14 0.65
C GLU A 59 -9.27 8.55 -0.64
N VAL A 60 -8.66 8.27 -1.80
CA VAL A 60 -9.09 8.77 -3.12
C VAL A 60 -10.52 8.38 -3.49
N ALA A 61 -10.98 7.17 -3.11
CA ALA A 61 -12.29 6.70 -3.52
C ALA A 61 -13.45 7.52 -2.91
N THR A 62 -14.49 7.72 -3.70
CA THR A 62 -15.66 8.55 -3.37
C THR A 62 -16.48 8.00 -2.20
N ALA A 63 -16.56 6.68 -2.07
CA ALA A 63 -17.48 6.01 -1.15
C ALA A 63 -16.96 5.85 0.28
N GLY A 64 -16.21 6.83 0.81
CA GLY A 64 -15.75 6.83 2.19
C GLY A 64 -14.59 5.87 2.45
N GLN A 65 -13.64 5.77 1.54
CA GLN A 65 -12.39 5.04 1.75
C GLN A 65 -11.52 5.77 2.77
N CYS A 66 -11.05 5.04 3.78
CA CYS A 66 -10.19 5.56 4.84
C CYS A 66 -8.84 4.86 4.83
N GLU A 67 -7.79 5.60 5.14
CA GLU A 67 -6.46 5.10 5.45
C GLU A 67 -6.10 5.43 6.88
N ILE A 68 -5.47 4.50 7.59
CA ILE A 68 -4.86 4.70 8.90
C ILE A 68 -3.48 4.03 8.83
N ASP A 69 -2.43 4.82 9.02
CA ASP A 69 -1.05 4.37 9.01
C ASP A 69 -0.63 3.86 10.38
N ILE A 70 -0.26 2.59 10.45
CA ILE A 70 0.28 1.98 11.65
C ILE A 70 1.80 2.22 11.69
N LYS A 71 2.31 2.64 12.83
CA LYS A 71 3.75 2.79 13.06
C LYS A 71 4.47 1.45 12.85
N TYR A 72 5.67 1.50 12.26
CA TYR A 72 6.48 0.31 12.04
C TYR A 72 6.89 -0.37 13.36
N ASP A 73 6.98 -1.70 13.32
CA ASP A 73 7.41 -2.54 14.43
C ASP A 73 8.11 -3.78 13.88
N TYR A 74 8.54 -4.67 14.75
CA TYR A 74 9.03 -5.99 14.37
C TYR A 74 7.97 -6.75 13.57
N MET A 75 8.41 -7.54 12.61
CA MET A 75 7.55 -8.21 11.62
C MET A 75 6.36 -8.96 12.21
N THR A 76 6.56 -9.72 13.30
CA THR A 76 5.49 -10.45 13.99
C THR A 76 4.49 -9.51 14.65
N ASN A 77 4.98 -8.50 15.38
CA ASN A 77 4.13 -7.50 16.02
C ASN A 77 3.33 -6.71 14.97
N ALA A 78 3.96 -6.34 13.85
CA ALA A 78 3.27 -5.67 12.75
C ALA A 78 2.18 -6.55 12.12
N ALA A 79 2.38 -7.87 12.04
CA ALA A 79 1.37 -8.81 11.54
C ALA A 79 0.20 -8.96 12.53
N ASP A 80 0.49 -9.06 13.83
CA ASP A 80 -0.53 -9.05 14.90
C ASP A 80 -1.30 -7.73 14.87
N GLY A 81 -0.58 -6.61 14.72
CA GLY A 81 -1.14 -5.27 14.59
C GLY A 81 -2.10 -5.15 13.39
N ALA A 82 -1.73 -5.69 12.24
CA ALA A 82 -2.59 -5.68 11.06
C ALA A 82 -3.88 -6.50 11.24
N GLN A 83 -3.83 -7.60 12.00
CA GLN A 83 -5.04 -8.36 12.34
C GLN A 83 -5.92 -7.62 13.34
N SER A 84 -5.32 -7.04 14.38
CA SER A 84 -6.02 -6.23 15.37
C SER A 84 -6.66 -5.00 14.72
N TYR A 85 -5.96 -4.35 13.79
CA TYR A 85 -6.50 -3.26 12.98
C TYR A 85 -7.78 -3.67 12.25
N LYS A 86 -7.79 -4.82 11.55
CA LYS A 86 -8.99 -5.30 10.85
C LYS A 86 -10.15 -5.58 11.81
N TYR A 87 -9.86 -6.05 13.00
CA TYR A 87 -10.84 -6.28 14.04
C TYR A 87 -11.42 -4.96 14.56
N VAL A 88 -10.57 -4.03 14.99
CA VAL A 88 -10.98 -2.73 15.55
C VAL A 88 -11.81 -1.94 14.53
N VAL A 89 -11.32 -1.77 13.31
CA VAL A 89 -12.02 -1.01 12.26
C VAL A 89 -13.43 -1.55 11.99
N ARG A 90 -13.63 -2.87 12.00
CA ARG A 90 -14.96 -3.46 11.80
C ARG A 90 -15.88 -3.21 12.97
N ASN A 91 -15.41 -3.33 14.21
CA ASN A 91 -16.22 -3.13 15.39
C ASN A 91 -16.59 -1.65 15.58
N VAL A 92 -15.62 -0.76 15.46
CA VAL A 92 -15.89 0.69 15.52
C VAL A 92 -16.84 1.12 14.40
N ALA A 93 -16.70 0.57 13.17
CA ALA A 93 -17.66 0.87 12.10
C ALA A 93 -19.09 0.50 12.46
N ALA A 94 -19.29 -0.65 13.13
CA ALA A 94 -20.63 -1.07 13.60
C ALA A 94 -21.21 -0.10 14.62
N GLU A 95 -20.41 0.43 15.55
CA GLU A 95 -20.83 1.45 16.54
C GLU A 95 -21.25 2.76 15.86
N PHE A 96 -20.62 3.10 14.72
CA PHE A 96 -21.01 4.25 13.91
C PHE A 96 -22.14 3.96 12.91
N GLY A 97 -22.82 2.80 13.03
CA GLY A 97 -23.89 2.40 12.11
C GLY A 97 -23.40 2.13 10.69
N LYS A 98 -22.13 1.79 10.50
CA LYS A 98 -21.47 1.56 9.23
C LYS A 98 -20.96 0.12 9.09
N VAL A 99 -20.63 -0.27 7.86
CA VAL A 99 -19.97 -1.54 7.58
C VAL A 99 -18.61 -1.27 6.95
N ALA A 100 -17.54 -1.69 7.63
CA ALA A 100 -16.20 -1.64 7.06
C ALA A 100 -15.90 -2.91 6.26
N THR A 101 -15.37 -2.74 5.06
CA THR A 101 -14.91 -3.84 4.21
C THR A 101 -13.40 -3.77 3.96
N MET A 102 -12.75 -4.94 3.99
CA MET A 102 -11.36 -5.13 3.58
C MET A 102 -11.27 -5.69 2.15
N MET A 103 -12.30 -5.53 1.37
CA MET A 103 -12.36 -5.98 -0.02
C MET A 103 -11.41 -5.14 -0.88
N PRO A 104 -10.52 -5.75 -1.70
CA PRO A 104 -9.54 -5.02 -2.52
C PRO A 104 -10.16 -4.07 -3.55
N LYS A 105 -11.29 -4.43 -4.12
CA LYS A 105 -12.01 -3.62 -5.12
C LYS A 105 -13.53 -3.71 -4.86
N PRO A 106 -14.05 -3.00 -3.85
CA PRO A 106 -15.48 -3.08 -3.53
C PRO A 106 -16.38 -2.41 -4.56
N ILE A 107 -15.88 -1.38 -5.26
CA ILE A 107 -16.61 -0.63 -6.29
C ILE A 107 -15.81 -0.67 -7.59
N SER A 108 -16.42 -1.17 -8.67
CA SER A 108 -15.69 -1.47 -9.92
C SER A 108 -15.12 -0.23 -10.61
N MET A 109 -15.80 0.91 -10.54
CA MET A 109 -15.43 2.16 -11.23
C MET A 109 -14.69 3.16 -10.32
N ASP A 110 -14.35 2.77 -9.10
CA ASP A 110 -13.66 3.62 -8.14
C ASP A 110 -12.30 3.03 -7.71
N SER A 111 -11.50 3.73 -6.92
CA SER A 111 -10.20 3.24 -6.43
C SER A 111 -10.35 2.03 -5.52
N GLY A 112 -9.37 1.13 -5.55
CA GLY A 112 -9.31 -0.05 -4.70
C GLY A 112 -8.55 0.20 -3.41
N SER A 113 -8.62 -0.73 -2.45
CA SER A 113 -7.88 -0.68 -1.18
C SER A 113 -6.61 -1.51 -1.24
N GLY A 114 -5.48 -0.90 -0.92
CA GLY A 114 -4.18 -1.56 -0.75
C GLY A 114 -3.86 -1.81 0.71
N MET A 115 -2.95 -2.75 0.95
CA MET A 115 -2.25 -2.94 2.23
C MET A 115 -0.75 -2.76 1.94
N HIS A 116 -0.35 -1.51 1.70
CA HIS A 116 1.04 -1.20 1.35
C HIS A 116 1.96 -1.64 2.48
N THR A 117 2.91 -2.51 2.15
CA THR A 117 3.80 -3.12 3.11
C THR A 117 5.15 -2.43 3.08
N ASN A 118 5.43 -1.62 4.10
CA ASN A 118 6.69 -0.94 4.28
C ASN A 118 7.70 -1.87 4.97
N VAL A 119 8.90 -2.02 4.39
CA VAL A 119 9.93 -2.93 4.87
C VAL A 119 11.27 -2.21 4.97
N SER A 120 11.97 -2.42 6.08
CA SER A 120 13.39 -2.10 6.25
C SER A 120 14.09 -3.21 7.04
N LEU A 121 15.37 -3.40 6.81
CA LEU A 121 16.18 -4.34 7.57
C LEU A 121 17.12 -3.60 8.52
N TRP A 122 17.27 -4.12 9.72
CA TRP A 122 18.08 -3.50 10.76
C TRP A 122 19.13 -4.46 11.28
N LYS A 123 20.30 -3.93 11.52
CA LYS A 123 21.37 -4.65 12.23
C LYS A 123 21.71 -3.87 13.49
N LYS A 124 21.33 -4.40 14.64
CA LYS A 124 21.29 -3.63 15.89
C LYS A 124 20.37 -2.41 15.65
N ASP A 125 20.81 -1.22 15.97
CA ASP A 125 20.03 0.02 15.84
C ASP A 125 20.28 0.77 14.52
N VAL A 126 20.91 0.12 13.54
CA VAL A 126 21.25 0.73 12.24
C VAL A 126 20.34 0.18 11.14
N ASN A 127 19.65 1.08 10.44
CA ASN A 127 18.88 0.75 9.24
C ASN A 127 19.83 0.43 8.09
N THR A 128 19.83 -0.81 7.63
CA THR A 128 20.74 -1.28 6.58
C THR A 128 20.33 -0.86 5.17
N PHE A 129 19.16 -0.26 5.01
CA PHE A 129 18.69 0.26 3.71
C PHE A 129 19.18 1.68 3.42
N TYR A 130 19.74 2.37 4.40
CA TYR A 130 20.23 3.73 4.23
C TYR A 130 21.70 3.75 3.81
N ASP A 131 22.02 4.53 2.79
CA ASP A 131 23.38 4.92 2.42
C ASP A 131 23.34 6.33 1.80
N LYS A 132 24.02 7.29 2.45
CA LYS A 132 23.97 8.71 2.06
C LYS A 132 24.58 9.00 0.69
N ASP A 133 25.49 8.15 0.22
CA ASP A 133 26.27 8.35 -0.99
C ASP A 133 25.63 7.69 -2.23
N GLU A 134 24.55 6.92 -2.02
CA GLU A 134 23.84 6.19 -3.08
C GLU A 134 22.61 6.95 -3.62
N GLU A 135 22.18 6.59 -4.85
CA GLU A 135 20.95 7.16 -5.45
C GLU A 135 19.75 6.90 -4.56
N LEU A 136 18.92 7.94 -4.35
CA LEU A 136 17.79 7.93 -3.41
C LEU A 136 18.19 7.61 -1.95
N GLU A 137 19.49 7.69 -1.61
CA GLU A 137 20.04 7.26 -0.32
C GLU A 137 19.65 5.82 0.02
N LEU A 138 19.47 4.96 -0.99
CA LEU A 138 19.15 3.55 -0.85
C LEU A 138 20.41 2.71 -0.99
N SER A 139 20.79 2.03 0.08
CA SER A 139 22.00 1.20 0.10
C SER A 139 21.93 0.05 -0.91
N GLN A 140 23.09 -0.50 -1.25
CA GLN A 140 23.18 -1.69 -2.09
C GLN A 140 22.40 -2.89 -1.51
N THR A 141 22.34 -3.03 -0.18
CA THR A 141 21.50 -4.03 0.50
C THR A 141 20.02 -3.80 0.21
N GLY A 142 19.56 -2.55 0.31
CA GLY A 142 18.18 -2.18 -0.04
C GLY A 142 17.87 -2.41 -1.52
N ARG A 143 18.79 -2.10 -2.43
CA ARG A 143 18.66 -2.37 -3.87
C ARG A 143 18.52 -3.88 -4.15
N TYR A 144 19.38 -4.71 -3.60
CA TYR A 144 19.27 -6.18 -3.75
C TYR A 144 17.97 -6.73 -3.17
N PHE A 145 17.52 -6.19 -2.04
CA PHE A 145 16.21 -6.57 -1.48
C PHE A 145 15.07 -6.25 -2.46
N CYS A 146 15.05 -5.03 -3.01
CA CYS A 146 14.08 -4.64 -4.04
C CYS A 146 14.16 -5.55 -5.27
N GLY A 147 15.38 -5.85 -5.74
CA GLY A 147 15.61 -6.76 -6.87
C GLY A 147 14.99 -8.14 -6.64
N GLY A 148 15.18 -8.70 -5.44
CA GLY A 148 14.56 -9.99 -5.07
C GLY A 148 13.03 -9.94 -5.04
N VAL A 149 12.44 -8.89 -4.47
CA VAL A 149 10.97 -8.72 -4.46
C VAL A 149 10.43 -8.56 -5.90
N MET A 150 11.13 -7.84 -6.77
CA MET A 150 10.73 -7.69 -8.18
C MET A 150 10.84 -9.00 -8.97
N GLU A 151 11.91 -9.77 -8.77
CA GLU A 151 12.11 -11.08 -9.41
C GLU A 151 10.98 -12.06 -9.09
N HIS A 152 10.57 -12.07 -7.81
CA HIS A 152 9.51 -12.96 -7.34
C HIS A 152 8.10 -12.33 -7.42
N ALA A 153 7.93 -11.10 -7.95
CA ALA A 153 6.70 -10.34 -7.85
C ALA A 153 5.47 -11.08 -8.41
N LYS A 154 5.62 -11.84 -9.49
CA LYS A 154 4.51 -12.61 -10.09
C LYS A 154 4.00 -13.69 -9.14
N GLY A 155 4.89 -14.53 -8.61
CA GLY A 155 4.52 -15.59 -7.66
C GLY A 155 4.04 -15.01 -6.31
N LEU A 156 4.62 -13.88 -5.86
CA LEU A 156 4.18 -13.20 -4.64
C LEU A 156 2.70 -12.82 -4.71
N THR A 157 2.14 -12.49 -5.89
CA THR A 157 0.71 -12.13 -6.00
C THR A 157 -0.23 -13.26 -5.60
N ALA A 158 0.16 -14.53 -5.70
CA ALA A 158 -0.64 -15.65 -5.20
C ALA A 158 -0.89 -15.57 -3.69
N ILE A 159 0.05 -14.97 -2.94
CA ILE A 159 -0.01 -14.82 -1.48
C ILE A 159 -0.54 -13.43 -1.11
N THR A 160 -0.06 -12.39 -1.79
CA THR A 160 -0.36 -10.99 -1.48
C THR A 160 -1.72 -10.53 -2.00
N ASN A 161 -2.28 -11.25 -2.97
CA ASN A 161 -3.54 -10.95 -3.66
C ASN A 161 -4.38 -12.24 -3.85
N PRO A 162 -4.87 -12.85 -2.74
CA PRO A 162 -5.32 -14.24 -2.74
C PRO A 162 -6.73 -14.46 -3.29
N THR A 163 -7.46 -13.40 -3.64
CA THR A 163 -8.86 -13.50 -4.06
C THR A 163 -9.04 -13.08 -5.52
N THR A 164 -10.13 -13.51 -6.16
CA THR A 164 -10.49 -13.02 -7.50
C THR A 164 -10.68 -11.51 -7.52
N ASN A 165 -11.23 -10.96 -6.44
CA ASN A 165 -11.42 -9.51 -6.30
C ASN A 165 -10.09 -8.75 -6.20
N SER A 166 -9.02 -9.37 -5.69
CA SER A 166 -7.67 -8.81 -5.67
C SER A 166 -7.20 -8.38 -7.06
N TYR A 167 -7.45 -9.20 -8.08
CA TYR A 167 -7.06 -8.92 -9.47
C TYR A 167 -7.95 -7.87 -10.17
N HIS A 168 -9.14 -7.62 -9.65
CA HIS A 168 -9.94 -6.46 -10.07
C HIS A 168 -9.36 -5.13 -9.58
N ARG A 169 -8.56 -5.14 -8.50
CA ARG A 169 -7.79 -3.97 -8.04
C ARG A 169 -6.56 -3.73 -8.93
N LEU A 170 -5.84 -4.78 -9.34
CA LEU A 170 -4.58 -4.69 -10.08
C LEU A 170 -4.80 -4.36 -11.56
N VAL A 171 -5.47 -3.25 -11.81
CA VAL A 171 -5.79 -2.75 -13.16
C VAL A 171 -5.27 -1.31 -13.35
N PRO A 172 -4.86 -0.92 -14.57
CA PRO A 172 -4.37 0.44 -14.84
C PRO A 172 -5.45 1.51 -14.59
N GLY A 173 -5.00 2.70 -14.16
CA GLY A 173 -5.87 3.88 -14.08
C GLY A 173 -6.50 4.15 -12.71
N TYR A 174 -6.27 3.30 -11.70
CA TYR A 174 -6.84 3.44 -10.36
C TYR A 174 -5.77 3.44 -9.25
N GLU A 175 -4.60 3.99 -9.54
CA GLU A 175 -3.43 4.09 -8.64
C GLU A 175 -2.91 2.75 -8.08
N ALA A 176 -3.42 1.62 -8.58
CA ALA A 176 -2.94 0.31 -8.20
C ALA A 176 -1.69 -0.08 -9.00
N PRO A 177 -0.70 -0.76 -8.39
CA PRO A 177 0.49 -1.20 -9.10
C PRO A 177 0.13 -2.33 -10.07
N VAL A 178 0.56 -2.20 -11.33
CA VAL A 178 0.36 -3.21 -12.36
C VAL A 178 1.69 -3.65 -12.96
N TYR A 179 2.68 -2.75 -12.91
CA TYR A 179 3.97 -2.93 -13.58
C TYR A 179 5.07 -3.25 -12.58
N ILE A 180 5.85 -4.30 -12.88
CA ILE A 180 6.99 -4.72 -12.07
C ILE A 180 8.12 -3.74 -12.33
N ALA A 181 8.18 -2.73 -11.48
CA ALA A 181 9.16 -1.66 -11.53
C ALA A 181 9.32 -1.05 -10.14
N TRP A 182 10.39 -0.29 -9.93
CA TRP A 182 10.57 0.50 -8.73
C TRP A 182 10.78 1.99 -9.06
N SER A 183 10.41 2.85 -8.12
CA SER A 183 10.46 4.31 -8.31
C SER A 183 10.49 5.03 -6.97
N SER A 184 10.88 6.30 -6.98
CA SER A 184 10.75 7.18 -5.80
C SER A 184 9.37 7.84 -5.69
N SER A 185 8.66 8.03 -6.80
CA SER A 185 7.43 8.85 -6.86
C SER A 185 6.28 8.25 -7.66
N ASN A 186 6.55 7.21 -8.46
CA ASN A 186 5.55 6.65 -9.37
C ASN A 186 4.61 5.67 -8.66
N ARG A 187 3.31 6.00 -8.60
CA ARG A 187 2.28 5.18 -7.93
C ARG A 187 1.87 3.94 -8.73
N SER A 188 2.24 3.86 -10.01
CA SER A 188 1.99 2.67 -10.86
C SER A 188 3.02 1.56 -10.68
N ALA A 189 4.15 1.84 -10.04
CA ALA A 189 5.21 0.88 -9.76
C ALA A 189 4.84 -0.04 -8.59
N THR A 190 5.31 -1.29 -8.65
CA THR A 190 5.13 -2.27 -7.56
C THR A 190 5.89 -1.91 -6.30
N ILE A 191 7.03 -1.23 -6.46
CA ILE A 191 7.88 -0.78 -5.35
C ILE A 191 8.06 0.73 -5.41
N ARG A 192 7.85 1.40 -4.27
CA ARG A 192 8.19 2.80 -4.07
C ARG A 192 9.26 2.92 -2.98
N ILE A 193 10.27 3.75 -3.23
CA ILE A 193 11.24 4.18 -2.21
C ILE A 193 10.89 5.61 -1.81
N PRO A 194 10.24 5.84 -0.67
CA PRO A 194 9.88 7.18 -0.23
C PRO A 194 11.12 8.06 -0.09
N GLY A 195 11.15 9.19 -0.77
CA GLY A 195 12.32 10.06 -0.90
C GLY A 195 12.12 11.48 -0.38
N HIS A 196 11.03 11.76 0.35
CA HIS A 196 10.73 13.12 0.83
C HIS A 196 11.69 13.62 1.91
N PHE A 197 12.20 12.73 2.75
CA PHE A 197 13.14 13.05 3.81
C PHE A 197 14.54 12.59 3.42
N LYS A 198 15.50 13.51 3.43
CA LYS A 198 16.90 13.26 3.06
C LYS A 198 17.84 13.60 4.19
N GLY A 199 18.99 12.92 4.19
CA GLY A 199 20.08 13.11 5.11
C GLY A 199 20.04 12.17 6.31
N GLU A 200 21.18 12.09 7.01
CA GLU A 200 21.47 11.12 8.07
C GLU A 200 20.45 11.11 9.22
N LYS A 201 19.89 12.28 9.58
CA LYS A 201 18.86 12.39 10.61
C LYS A 201 17.57 11.63 10.26
N TYR A 202 17.34 11.30 8.99
CA TYR A 202 16.19 10.54 8.51
C TYR A 202 16.55 9.11 8.06
N ALA A 203 17.78 8.65 8.33
CA ALA A 203 18.24 7.31 7.98
C ALA A 203 17.29 6.21 8.48
N PHE A 204 16.70 6.39 9.67
CA PHE A 204 15.75 5.45 10.26
C PHE A 204 14.46 5.29 9.46
N MET A 205 14.10 6.27 8.61
CA MET A 205 12.89 6.25 7.78
C MET A 205 13.10 5.56 6.43
N LYS A 206 14.35 5.21 6.07
CA LYS A 206 14.61 4.59 4.77
C LYS A 206 13.99 3.21 4.70
N ARG A 207 13.14 2.98 3.70
CA ARG A 207 12.35 1.77 3.54
C ARG A 207 11.97 1.52 2.08
N MET A 208 11.62 0.30 1.80
CA MET A 208 10.90 -0.09 0.59
C MET A 208 9.41 -0.18 0.91
N GLU A 209 8.57 0.46 0.12
CA GLU A 209 7.12 0.30 0.15
C GLU A 209 6.70 -0.67 -0.97
N TYR A 210 6.28 -1.88 -0.61
CA TYR A 210 5.71 -2.83 -1.54
C TYR A 210 4.20 -2.61 -1.64
N ARG A 211 3.73 -2.17 -2.82
CA ARG A 211 2.40 -1.62 -3.02
C ARG A 211 1.36 -2.65 -3.49
N VAL A 212 1.81 -3.85 -3.84
CA VAL A 212 0.98 -4.90 -4.42
C VAL A 212 -0.03 -5.50 -3.45
N PRO A 213 0.34 -5.82 -2.18
CA PRO A 213 -0.56 -6.48 -1.25
C PRO A 213 -1.88 -5.73 -1.06
N ASP A 214 -2.93 -6.48 -0.81
CA ASP A 214 -4.24 -5.94 -0.49
C ASP A 214 -4.75 -6.45 0.88
N PRO A 215 -5.75 -5.77 1.48
CA PRO A 215 -6.19 -6.08 2.83
C PRO A 215 -6.97 -7.40 2.96
N ALA A 216 -7.30 -8.12 1.87
CA ALA A 216 -7.88 -9.47 1.94
C ALA A 216 -6.82 -10.53 2.26
N SER A 217 -5.54 -10.21 2.08
CA SER A 217 -4.43 -11.13 2.32
C SER A 217 -4.16 -11.36 3.82
N ASN A 218 -3.49 -12.47 4.11
CA ASN A 218 -3.01 -12.80 5.45
C ASN A 218 -1.66 -12.10 5.70
N PRO A 219 -1.55 -11.18 6.67
CA PRO A 219 -0.34 -10.38 6.90
C PRO A 219 0.88 -11.24 7.26
N TYR A 220 0.72 -12.33 8.01
CA TYR A 220 1.82 -13.24 8.35
C TYR A 220 2.44 -13.87 7.10
N LEU A 221 1.60 -14.34 6.18
CA LEU A 221 2.06 -14.93 4.92
C LEU A 221 2.67 -13.88 4.00
N VAL A 222 2.04 -12.70 3.90
CA VAL A 222 2.56 -11.58 3.08
C VAL A 222 3.94 -11.17 3.54
N PHE A 223 4.10 -10.87 4.85
CA PHE A 223 5.36 -10.35 5.37
C PHE A 223 6.47 -11.40 5.27
N SER A 224 6.16 -12.67 5.55
CA SER A 224 7.11 -13.77 5.42
C SER A 224 7.56 -13.98 3.97
N ALA A 225 6.63 -13.96 3.01
CA ALA A 225 6.94 -14.14 1.61
C ALA A 225 7.76 -12.97 1.03
N VAL A 226 7.39 -11.73 1.37
CA VAL A 226 8.15 -10.53 0.96
C VAL A 226 9.55 -10.54 1.55
N LEU A 227 9.70 -10.91 2.84
CA LEU A 227 11.02 -11.04 3.47
C LEU A 227 11.85 -12.12 2.78
N ALA A 228 11.28 -13.29 2.52
CA ALA A 228 11.99 -14.39 1.85
C ALA A 228 12.47 -13.99 0.44
N ALA A 229 11.62 -13.33 -0.34
CA ALA A 229 11.96 -12.82 -1.66
C ALA A 229 13.09 -11.79 -1.62
N GLY A 230 13.01 -10.83 -0.69
CA GLY A 230 14.06 -9.82 -0.51
C GLY A 230 15.38 -10.39 -0.04
N LEU A 231 15.38 -11.37 0.87
CA LEU A 231 16.58 -12.06 1.32
C LEU A 231 17.22 -12.91 0.21
N ASP A 232 16.41 -13.53 -0.65
CA ASP A 232 16.92 -14.22 -1.85
C ASP A 232 17.63 -13.24 -2.79
N GLY A 233 17.05 -12.04 -2.97
CA GLY A 233 17.67 -10.95 -3.72
C GLY A 233 19.03 -10.53 -3.17
N ILE A 234 19.14 -10.36 -1.86
CA ILE A 234 20.40 -10.04 -1.20
C ILE A 234 21.42 -11.18 -1.39
N LYS A 235 21.01 -12.43 -1.17
CA LYS A 235 21.85 -13.62 -1.30
C LYS A 235 22.39 -13.80 -2.73
N LYS A 236 21.54 -13.57 -3.72
CA LYS A 236 21.86 -13.71 -5.15
C LYS A 236 22.42 -12.43 -5.78
N LYS A 237 22.43 -11.31 -5.04
CA LYS A 237 22.79 -9.97 -5.53
C LYS A 237 22.00 -9.57 -6.76
N ILE A 238 20.66 -9.70 -6.69
CA ILE A 238 19.75 -9.37 -7.78
C ILE A 238 19.61 -7.85 -7.85
N GLU A 239 20.03 -7.25 -8.97
CA GLU A 239 19.86 -5.82 -9.21
C GLU A 239 18.44 -5.51 -9.69
N PRO A 240 17.78 -4.49 -9.14
CA PRO A 240 16.44 -4.09 -9.57
C PRO A 240 16.41 -3.31 -10.89
N GLY A 241 17.57 -3.04 -11.49
CA GLY A 241 17.71 -2.11 -12.60
C GLY A 241 17.56 -0.64 -12.16
N ASP A 242 17.35 0.26 -13.13
CA ASP A 242 17.18 1.68 -12.86
C ASP A 242 15.77 2.04 -12.40
N PRO A 243 15.62 3.05 -11.51
CA PRO A 243 14.30 3.50 -11.09
C PRO A 243 13.54 4.16 -12.23
N VAL A 244 12.25 3.85 -12.37
CA VAL A 244 11.42 4.43 -13.41
C VAL A 244 10.87 5.79 -12.95
N LYS A 245 11.28 6.86 -13.62
CA LYS A 245 10.90 8.25 -13.28
C LYS A 245 9.64 8.72 -14.01
N GLU A 246 9.39 8.15 -15.20
CA GLU A 246 8.25 8.50 -16.04
C GLU A 246 6.98 7.76 -15.64
N ASP A 247 5.83 8.31 -16.00
CA ASP A 247 4.53 7.65 -15.79
C ASP A 247 4.41 6.38 -16.66
N ILE A 248 4.49 5.21 -16.03
CA ILE A 248 4.47 3.92 -16.72
C ILE A 248 3.12 3.68 -17.43
N TYR A 249 2.02 4.25 -16.93
CA TYR A 249 0.71 4.11 -17.60
C TYR A 249 0.69 4.76 -18.98
N LYS A 250 1.49 5.81 -19.20
CA LYS A 250 1.60 6.50 -20.49
C LYS A 250 2.56 5.81 -21.47
N MET A 251 3.36 4.86 -21.01
CA MET A 251 4.30 4.14 -21.86
C MET A 251 3.56 3.15 -22.76
N THR A 252 3.97 3.06 -24.01
CA THR A 252 3.53 2.00 -24.94
C THR A 252 4.05 0.62 -24.49
N LYS A 253 3.40 -0.43 -24.93
CA LYS A 253 3.87 -1.80 -24.67
C LYS A 253 5.31 -2.04 -25.15
N SER A 254 5.67 -1.46 -26.31
CA SER A 254 7.02 -1.56 -26.88
C SER A 254 8.08 -0.90 -25.99
N GLU A 255 7.76 0.27 -25.43
CA GLU A 255 8.68 0.99 -24.53
C GLU A 255 8.88 0.21 -23.22
N ARG A 256 7.80 -0.34 -22.64
CA ARG A 256 7.92 -1.18 -21.44
C ARG A 256 8.81 -2.40 -21.68
N ILE A 257 8.59 -3.12 -22.79
CA ILE A 257 9.42 -4.29 -23.16
C ILE A 257 10.90 -3.90 -23.30
N LYS A 258 11.20 -2.79 -23.97
CA LYS A 258 12.58 -2.30 -24.14
C LYS A 258 13.27 -1.99 -22.81
N ARG A 259 12.51 -1.59 -21.80
CA ARG A 259 13.02 -1.27 -20.45
C ARG A 259 12.96 -2.48 -19.50
N GLY A 260 12.54 -3.66 -19.95
CA GLY A 260 12.38 -4.84 -19.12
C GLY A 260 11.26 -4.72 -18.08
N ILE A 261 10.30 -3.80 -18.29
CA ILE A 261 9.15 -3.61 -17.38
C ILE A 261 8.08 -4.63 -17.74
N ASP A 262 7.91 -5.63 -16.88
CA ASP A 262 6.88 -6.65 -17.01
C ASP A 262 5.61 -6.28 -16.24
N THR A 263 4.56 -7.08 -16.36
CA THR A 263 3.28 -6.89 -15.69
C THR A 263 3.01 -7.97 -14.64
N LEU A 264 2.30 -7.60 -13.59
CA LEU A 264 1.76 -8.56 -12.64
C LEU A 264 0.76 -9.50 -13.32
N PRO A 265 0.54 -10.72 -12.77
CA PRO A 265 -0.44 -11.65 -13.27
C PRO A 265 -1.86 -11.06 -13.30
N ALA A 266 -2.63 -11.38 -14.32
CA ALA A 266 -4.01 -10.89 -14.48
C ALA A 266 -5.05 -11.66 -13.65
N ASN A 267 -4.66 -12.79 -13.07
CA ASN A 267 -5.52 -13.64 -12.23
C ASN A 267 -4.68 -14.60 -11.37
N LEU A 268 -5.32 -15.22 -10.39
CA LEU A 268 -4.67 -16.13 -9.44
C LEU A 268 -4.05 -17.35 -10.14
N GLY A 269 -4.69 -17.91 -11.16
CA GLY A 269 -4.15 -19.05 -11.90
C GLY A 269 -2.77 -18.72 -12.48
N ARG A 270 -2.63 -17.57 -13.14
CA ARG A 270 -1.34 -17.11 -13.69
C ARG A 270 -0.30 -16.70 -12.63
N ALA A 271 -0.73 -16.47 -11.41
CA ALA A 271 0.19 -16.19 -10.31
C ALA A 271 0.78 -17.49 -9.71
N LEU A 272 0.10 -18.62 -9.93
CA LEU A 272 0.52 -19.94 -9.48
C LEU A 272 1.40 -20.69 -10.51
N ASP A 273 1.34 -20.28 -11.80
CA ASP A 273 2.21 -20.77 -12.87
C ASP A 273 3.66 -20.26 -12.69
#